data_55acf5c33df4d5ef32e5b4c25d6e6fd3
#
_entry.id   55acf5c33df4d5ef32e5b4c25d6e6fd3
#
_cell.length_a   1.000
_cell.length_b   1.000
_cell.length_c   1.000
_cell.angle_alpha   90.00
_cell.angle_beta   90.00
_cell.angle_gamma   90.00
#
_symmetry.space_group_name_H-M   'P 1'
#
loop_
_entity.id
_entity.type
_entity.pdbx_description
1 polymer ?
#
loop_
_entity_poly.entity_id
_entity_poly.type
_entity_poly.pdbx_seq_one_letter_code
_entity_poly.pdbx_strand_id
1 'polypeptide(L)'
;MIKNLFALGVFAPILAYSNSYIVKLKGEISTAEFSKFGEITEIKTKTLNFLKIKTSTSLSNIQLEQIRQNKNVAYVENNQIYKTQNQIDDPDFSKQWSLKNTGRNSGGFFSWGKIGEDVDAIDAWKLELGNRNIKIAVIDTGVDYSHPDLIENMWKNQAELNGQEGVDDDGNGYIDDINGWDFVSNDNDPMDGNGHGTHCAGVIAASHNNIGIRGLMREAQMIPLKFLADNGSGTLEGAIKAISYATNIGVQIMSNSWGGGGFSQALYDVIEEAQNEGILFVAAAGNSRNDNDKWASYPATYDLDNIISVGASDGKGNKARFSNYGKTTVDLFAPGVDIYSTFKNKSYKKLSGTSMATPIVSGILGLMMSQSQSLNFLELKEKIMDSTDQSRSLGSFSVAGRANAEKALQ
;
A
#
# COMPACT_ATOMS: atom_id res chain seq x y z
N MET A 1 -32.75 39.69 7.35
CA MET A 1 -32.59 38.53 6.46
C MET A 1 -31.17 38.58 5.88
N ILE A 2 -30.23 37.90 6.50
CA ILE A 2 -28.85 37.81 6.03
C ILE A 2 -28.62 36.33 5.67
N LYS A 3 -28.43 36.10 4.36
CA LYS A 3 -28.10 34.75 3.82
C LYS A 3 -26.63 34.49 4.06
N ASN A 4 -26.35 33.51 4.92
CA ASN A 4 -25.03 32.93 5.04
C ASN A 4 -24.73 32.06 3.81
N LEU A 5 -23.78 32.50 2.99
CA LEU A 5 -23.13 31.66 1.99
C LEU A 5 -22.06 30.83 2.72
N PHE A 6 -22.30 29.54 2.85
CA PHE A 6 -21.24 28.57 3.15
C PHE A 6 -20.45 28.35 1.86
N ALA A 7 -19.22 28.83 1.84
CA ALA A 7 -18.26 28.47 0.81
C ALA A 7 -17.76 27.04 1.11
N LEU A 8 -18.19 26.07 0.31
CA LEU A 8 -17.53 24.76 0.24
C LEU A 8 -16.13 24.97 -0.31
N GLY A 9 -15.11 24.80 0.55
CA GLY A 9 -13.74 24.71 0.13
C GLY A 9 -13.51 23.38 -0.61
N VAL A 10 -13.45 23.44 -1.93
CA VAL A 10 -12.97 22.32 -2.75
C VAL A 10 -11.46 22.25 -2.53
N PHE A 11 -10.98 21.30 -1.73
CA PHE A 11 -9.58 20.95 -1.69
C PHE A 11 -9.23 20.29 -3.02
N ALA A 12 -8.54 21.02 -3.88
CA ALA A 12 -7.95 20.45 -5.08
C ALA A 12 -6.75 19.55 -4.66
N PRO A 13 -6.54 18.39 -5.32
CA PRO A 13 -5.41 17.53 -5.03
C PRO A 13 -4.09 18.29 -5.23
N ILE A 14 -3.12 18.04 -4.35
CA ILE A 14 -1.76 18.60 -4.46
C ILE A 14 -1.12 17.98 -5.70
N LEU A 15 -1.23 18.67 -6.82
CA LEU A 15 -0.50 18.34 -8.04
C LEU A 15 1.00 18.59 -7.78
N ALA A 16 1.85 17.63 -8.11
CA ALA A 16 3.29 17.81 -8.13
C ALA A 16 3.63 18.98 -9.08
N TYR A 17 3.93 20.12 -8.51
CA TYR A 17 4.28 21.30 -9.31
C TYR A 17 5.72 21.14 -9.80
N SER A 18 5.93 21.28 -11.12
CA SER A 18 7.28 21.52 -11.63
C SER A 18 7.80 22.82 -11.00
N ASN A 19 9.09 22.87 -10.64
CA ASN A 19 9.73 24.11 -10.17
C ASN A 19 9.80 25.14 -11.32
N SER A 20 8.64 25.48 -11.88
CA SER A 20 8.50 26.44 -12.96
C SER A 20 7.17 27.21 -12.89
N TYR A 21 7.18 28.43 -13.38
CA TYR A 21 6.07 29.36 -13.29
C TYR A 21 5.80 29.96 -14.66
N ILE A 22 4.54 30.28 -14.92
CA ILE A 22 4.09 30.99 -16.11
C ILE A 22 3.72 32.42 -15.69
N VAL A 23 4.37 33.39 -16.31
CA VAL A 23 4.11 34.82 -16.09
C VAL A 23 3.48 35.40 -17.34
N LYS A 24 2.27 35.94 -17.24
CA LYS A 24 1.65 36.69 -18.33
C LYS A 24 2.11 38.14 -18.29
N LEU A 25 2.57 38.63 -19.44
CA LEU A 25 2.99 40.02 -19.61
C LEU A 25 1.84 40.88 -20.19
N LYS A 26 1.82 42.17 -19.82
CA LYS A 26 0.89 43.17 -20.34
C LYS A 26 1.32 43.77 -21.68
N GLY A 27 2.55 43.48 -22.12
CA GLY A 27 3.12 43.98 -23.38
C GLY A 27 4.48 43.31 -23.67
N GLU A 28 5.25 43.83 -24.61
CA GLU A 28 6.62 43.41 -24.87
C GLU A 28 7.56 43.98 -23.81
N ILE A 29 8.39 43.14 -23.20
CA ILE A 29 9.28 43.48 -22.09
C ILE A 29 10.59 42.72 -22.22
N SER A 30 11.66 43.32 -21.73
CA SER A 30 12.94 42.66 -21.60
C SER A 30 12.86 41.51 -20.56
N THR A 31 13.25 40.32 -20.96
CA THR A 31 13.35 39.16 -20.07
C THR A 31 14.41 39.29 -18.97
N ALA A 32 15.35 40.23 -19.13
CA ALA A 32 16.44 40.47 -18.18
C ALA A 32 15.94 40.81 -16.76
N GLU A 33 14.76 41.43 -16.63
CA GLU A 33 14.17 41.77 -15.33
C GLU A 33 13.80 40.53 -14.49
N PHE A 34 13.56 39.40 -15.14
CA PHE A 34 13.10 38.13 -14.49
C PHE A 34 14.22 37.10 -14.33
N SER A 35 15.40 37.33 -14.94
CA SER A 35 16.54 36.36 -14.89
C SER A 35 17.03 36.08 -13.48
N LYS A 36 16.83 36.98 -12.54
CA LYS A 36 17.16 36.79 -11.12
C LYS A 36 16.33 35.76 -10.40
N PHE A 37 15.17 35.33 -10.98
CA PHE A 37 14.29 34.34 -10.41
C PHE A 37 14.55 32.94 -10.96
N GLY A 38 15.22 32.78 -12.09
CA GLY A 38 15.53 31.50 -12.72
C GLY A 38 15.82 31.61 -14.22
N GLU A 39 15.88 30.46 -14.88
CA GLU A 39 16.02 30.36 -16.33
C GLU A 39 14.73 30.82 -17.03
N ILE A 40 14.85 31.73 -17.98
CA ILE A 40 13.70 32.34 -18.66
C ILE A 40 13.55 31.77 -20.07
N THR A 41 12.33 31.37 -20.40
CA THR A 41 11.93 31.00 -21.76
C THR A 41 10.72 31.85 -22.18
N GLU A 42 10.80 32.52 -23.31
CA GLU A 42 9.66 33.27 -23.88
C GLU A 42 8.67 32.33 -24.56
N ILE A 43 7.38 32.57 -24.32
CA ILE A 43 6.28 31.89 -25.01
C ILE A 43 5.41 32.97 -25.66
N LYS A 44 5.46 33.05 -26.98
CA LYS A 44 4.68 34.02 -27.77
C LYS A 44 3.55 33.31 -28.47
N THR A 45 2.36 33.86 -28.35
CA THR A 45 1.20 33.50 -29.18
C THR A 45 0.92 34.63 -30.16
N LYS A 46 -0.12 34.52 -30.98
CA LYS A 46 -0.48 35.58 -31.94
C LYS A 46 -0.74 36.94 -31.28
N THR A 47 -1.25 36.94 -30.05
CA THR A 47 -1.69 38.18 -29.36
C THR A 47 -1.23 38.27 -27.90
N LEU A 48 -0.61 37.23 -27.35
CA LEU A 48 -0.25 37.14 -25.92
C LEU A 48 1.22 36.82 -25.77
N ASN A 49 1.85 37.43 -24.77
CA ASN A 49 3.22 37.21 -24.38
C ASN A 49 3.29 36.58 -22.97
N PHE A 50 4.00 35.47 -22.84
CA PHE A 50 4.24 34.82 -21.57
C PHE A 50 5.74 34.57 -21.38
N LEU A 51 6.16 34.49 -20.12
CA LEU A 51 7.49 33.95 -19.74
C LEU A 51 7.27 32.66 -18.95
N LYS A 52 8.09 31.67 -19.22
CA LYS A 52 8.29 30.53 -18.33
C LYS A 52 9.53 30.81 -17.51
N ILE A 53 9.40 30.78 -16.19
CA ILE A 53 10.53 30.87 -15.23
C ILE A 53 10.76 29.48 -14.69
N LYS A 54 11.89 28.85 -14.97
CA LYS A 54 12.31 27.55 -14.43
C LYS A 54 13.31 27.76 -13.29
N THR A 55 13.06 27.17 -12.14
CA THR A 55 13.86 27.34 -10.93
C THR A 55 14.39 25.99 -10.44
N SER A 56 15.47 25.99 -9.67
CA SER A 56 16.00 24.78 -9.01
C SER A 56 15.15 24.37 -7.80
N THR A 57 14.50 25.33 -7.14
CA THR A 57 13.61 25.14 -5.99
C THR A 57 12.36 26.00 -6.16
N SER A 58 11.29 25.71 -5.43
CA SER A 58 10.08 26.54 -5.46
C SER A 58 10.39 27.98 -5.04
N LEU A 59 9.79 28.94 -5.74
CA LEU A 59 9.88 30.36 -5.37
C LEU A 59 9.14 30.60 -4.05
N SER A 60 9.76 31.38 -3.18
CA SER A 60 9.13 31.83 -1.94
C SER A 60 7.95 32.78 -2.22
N ASN A 61 7.05 32.93 -1.25
CA ASN A 61 5.93 33.87 -1.35
C ASN A 61 6.41 35.31 -1.60
N ILE A 62 7.57 35.70 -1.04
CA ILE A 62 8.16 37.02 -1.26
C ILE A 62 8.60 37.19 -2.73
N GLN A 63 9.24 36.19 -3.31
CA GLN A 63 9.65 36.21 -4.72
C GLN A 63 8.46 36.21 -5.68
N LEU A 64 7.43 35.45 -5.40
CA LEU A 64 6.19 35.47 -6.18
C LEU A 64 5.50 36.82 -6.11
N GLU A 65 5.48 37.47 -4.93
CA GLU A 65 4.92 38.77 -4.76
C GLU A 65 5.74 39.86 -5.50
N GLN A 66 7.07 39.78 -5.50
CA GLN A 66 7.91 40.64 -6.32
C GLN A 66 7.61 40.54 -7.82
N ILE A 67 7.29 39.33 -8.32
CA ILE A 67 6.88 39.15 -9.71
C ILE A 67 5.51 39.77 -9.93
N ARG A 68 4.54 39.56 -9.03
CA ARG A 68 3.17 40.11 -9.13
C ARG A 68 3.14 41.64 -9.12
N GLN A 69 3.99 42.28 -8.32
CA GLN A 69 4.05 43.72 -8.20
C GLN A 69 4.75 44.43 -9.38
N ASN A 70 5.36 43.66 -10.29
CA ASN A 70 5.90 44.25 -11.51
C ASN A 70 4.77 44.80 -12.38
N LYS A 71 4.83 46.13 -12.69
CA LYS A 71 3.80 46.85 -13.45
C LYS A 71 3.47 46.21 -14.81
N ASN A 72 4.39 45.48 -15.36
CA ASN A 72 4.33 44.84 -16.67
C ASN A 72 3.81 43.39 -16.58
N VAL A 73 3.55 42.86 -15.38
CA VAL A 73 2.97 41.53 -15.16
C VAL A 73 1.48 41.64 -14.99
N ALA A 74 0.74 40.76 -15.68
CA ALA A 74 -0.70 40.63 -15.50
C ALA A 74 -0.99 39.64 -14.36
N TYR A 75 -0.33 38.49 -14.38
CA TYR A 75 -0.36 37.49 -13.32
C TYR A 75 0.83 36.53 -13.41
N VAL A 76 1.05 35.78 -12.33
CA VAL A 76 1.98 34.65 -12.26
C VAL A 76 1.25 33.44 -11.66
N GLU A 77 1.43 32.29 -12.26
CA GLU A 77 0.86 31.02 -11.81
C GLU A 77 1.88 29.87 -11.93
N ASN A 78 1.65 28.79 -11.23
CA ASN A 78 2.47 27.60 -11.38
C ASN A 78 2.28 27.01 -12.78
N ASN A 79 3.38 26.55 -13.39
CA ASN A 79 3.31 25.79 -14.63
C ASN A 79 2.76 24.39 -14.34
N GLN A 80 1.44 24.26 -14.49
CA GLN A 80 0.74 23.02 -14.19
C GLN A 80 1.12 21.93 -15.21
N ILE A 81 1.23 20.70 -14.73
CA ILE A 81 1.43 19.53 -15.58
C ILE A 81 0.05 18.99 -15.96
N TYR A 82 -0.30 19.09 -17.24
CA TYR A 82 -1.46 18.43 -17.80
C TYR A 82 -1.07 17.03 -18.22
N LYS A 83 -1.80 16.02 -17.75
CA LYS A 83 -1.69 14.64 -18.22
C LYS A 83 -2.86 14.33 -19.15
N THR A 84 -2.65 13.45 -20.11
CA THR A 84 -3.78 12.89 -20.88
C THR A 84 -4.75 12.25 -19.89
N GLN A 85 -6.04 12.56 -20.02
CA GLN A 85 -7.10 11.88 -19.26
C GLN A 85 -7.34 10.48 -19.84
N ASN A 86 -6.30 9.68 -19.95
CA ASN A 86 -6.46 8.25 -20.12
C ASN A 86 -6.97 7.72 -18.79
N GLN A 87 -8.18 7.22 -18.79
CA GLN A 87 -8.67 6.42 -17.70
C GLN A 87 -7.64 5.29 -17.53
N ILE A 88 -6.93 5.26 -16.41
CA ILE A 88 -6.06 4.12 -16.06
C ILE A 88 -7.03 2.97 -15.91
N ASP A 89 -7.05 2.06 -16.84
CA ASP A 89 -7.97 0.94 -16.87
C ASP A 89 -7.14 -0.33 -16.98
N ASP A 90 -6.74 -0.84 -15.80
CA ASP A 90 -6.07 -2.12 -15.73
C ASP A 90 -7.06 -3.20 -16.18
N PRO A 91 -6.78 -3.94 -17.26
CA PRO A 91 -7.78 -4.69 -18.00
C PRO A 91 -8.48 -5.77 -17.17
N ASP A 92 -7.84 -6.27 -16.13
CA ASP A 92 -8.35 -7.32 -15.25
C ASP A 92 -8.97 -6.77 -13.95
N PHE A 93 -9.01 -5.45 -13.74
CA PHE A 93 -9.63 -4.84 -12.56
C PHE A 93 -11.05 -5.33 -12.31
N SER A 94 -11.84 -5.55 -13.37
CA SER A 94 -13.20 -6.06 -13.25
C SER A 94 -13.31 -7.46 -12.64
N LYS A 95 -12.20 -8.20 -12.52
CA LYS A 95 -12.11 -9.50 -11.86
C LYS A 95 -11.87 -9.40 -10.35
N GLN A 96 -11.49 -8.20 -9.85
CA GLN A 96 -11.12 -7.93 -8.46
C GLN A 96 -12.33 -7.46 -7.64
N TRP A 97 -13.23 -8.40 -7.34
CA TRP A 97 -14.43 -8.10 -6.55
C TRP A 97 -14.12 -7.55 -5.14
N SER A 98 -12.97 -7.91 -4.58
CA SER A 98 -12.55 -7.44 -3.26
C SER A 98 -12.38 -5.92 -3.19
N LEU A 99 -12.05 -5.28 -4.32
CA LEU A 99 -11.87 -3.84 -4.47
C LEU A 99 -13.14 -3.13 -4.96
N LYS A 100 -13.96 -3.83 -5.79
CA LYS A 100 -15.26 -3.37 -6.26
C LYS A 100 -16.19 -4.52 -6.55
N ASN A 101 -17.14 -4.75 -5.65
CA ASN A 101 -18.12 -5.83 -5.78
C ASN A 101 -19.39 -5.36 -6.50
N THR A 102 -19.53 -5.71 -7.75
CA THR A 102 -20.72 -5.43 -8.58
C THR A 102 -21.76 -6.55 -8.50
N GLY A 103 -21.60 -7.51 -7.59
CA GLY A 103 -22.41 -8.74 -7.51
C GLY A 103 -21.99 -9.80 -8.52
N ARG A 104 -21.01 -9.52 -9.39
CA ARG A 104 -20.45 -10.45 -10.38
C ARG A 104 -19.03 -10.82 -9.99
N ASN A 105 -18.53 -11.98 -10.41
CA ASN A 105 -17.16 -12.46 -10.17
C ASN A 105 -16.75 -12.65 -8.68
N SER A 106 -17.68 -12.57 -7.75
CA SER A 106 -17.43 -12.55 -6.31
C SER A 106 -17.66 -13.89 -5.60
N GLY A 107 -17.39 -14.99 -6.26
CA GLY A 107 -17.40 -16.33 -5.67
C GLY A 107 -17.99 -17.40 -6.57
N GLY A 108 -17.19 -18.41 -6.94
CA GLY A 108 -17.55 -19.65 -7.59
C GLY A 108 -18.37 -19.56 -8.88
N PHE A 109 -18.45 -20.70 -9.60
CA PHE A 109 -19.05 -20.80 -10.93
C PHE A 109 -20.55 -20.42 -11.00
N PHE A 110 -21.25 -20.34 -9.86
CA PHE A 110 -22.69 -20.04 -9.73
C PHE A 110 -23.04 -19.07 -8.59
N SER A 111 -22.08 -18.42 -7.95
CA SER A 111 -22.38 -17.54 -6.82
C SER A 111 -22.28 -16.07 -7.19
N TRP A 112 -23.44 -15.44 -7.24
CA TRP A 112 -23.54 -13.98 -7.27
C TRP A 112 -23.13 -13.45 -5.90
N GLY A 113 -22.25 -12.44 -5.87
CA GLY A 113 -21.97 -11.67 -4.66
C GLY A 113 -23.10 -10.72 -4.33
N LYS A 114 -22.93 -9.98 -3.27
CA LYS A 114 -23.79 -8.87 -2.89
C LYS A 114 -23.06 -7.56 -3.22
N ILE A 115 -23.70 -6.71 -3.98
CA ILE A 115 -23.14 -5.40 -4.38
C ILE A 115 -22.71 -4.62 -3.13
N GLY A 116 -21.50 -4.05 -3.15
CA GLY A 116 -20.93 -3.25 -2.04
C GLY A 116 -20.36 -4.10 -0.90
N GLU A 117 -20.32 -5.43 -1.01
CA GLU A 117 -19.60 -6.26 -0.04
C GLU A 117 -18.13 -6.40 -0.46
N ASP A 118 -17.42 -5.28 -0.54
CA ASP A 118 -16.00 -5.12 -0.84
C ASP A 118 -15.33 -4.20 0.20
N VAL A 119 -14.19 -3.60 -0.09
CA VAL A 119 -13.48 -2.71 0.84
C VAL A 119 -13.55 -1.23 0.45
N ASP A 120 -14.43 -0.85 -0.46
CA ASP A 120 -14.63 0.53 -0.95
C ASP A 120 -13.33 1.20 -1.47
N ALA A 121 -12.47 0.40 -2.14
CA ALA A 121 -11.18 0.87 -2.63
C ALA A 121 -11.30 2.03 -3.63
N ILE A 122 -12.36 2.05 -4.48
CA ILE A 122 -12.57 3.12 -5.47
C ILE A 122 -12.75 4.48 -4.79
N ASP A 123 -13.45 4.52 -3.68
CA ASP A 123 -13.72 5.76 -2.95
C ASP A 123 -12.52 6.12 -2.07
N ALA A 124 -11.83 5.15 -1.51
CA ALA A 124 -10.54 5.32 -0.83
C ALA A 124 -9.48 5.96 -1.75
N TRP A 125 -9.39 5.54 -3.00
CA TRP A 125 -8.44 6.09 -3.99
C TRP A 125 -8.71 7.54 -4.40
N LYS A 126 -9.85 8.10 -4.08
CA LYS A 126 -10.11 9.54 -4.21
C LYS A 126 -9.45 10.35 -3.09
N LEU A 127 -9.13 9.72 -1.97
CA LEU A 127 -8.53 10.30 -0.79
C LEU A 127 -7.01 10.08 -0.74
N GLU A 128 -6.55 8.84 -1.01
CA GLU A 128 -5.14 8.47 -0.94
C GLU A 128 -4.84 7.30 -1.89
N LEU A 129 -3.67 7.31 -2.53
CA LEU A 129 -3.23 6.29 -3.51
C LEU A 129 -2.01 5.47 -3.04
N GLY A 130 -1.43 5.84 -1.91
CA GLY A 130 -0.20 5.26 -1.40
C GLY A 130 1.03 6.14 -1.66
N ASN A 131 2.13 5.77 -1.03
CA ASN A 131 3.36 6.55 -1.03
C ASN A 131 4.58 5.62 -1.00
N ARG A 132 5.60 5.93 -1.81
CA ARG A 132 6.87 5.16 -1.85
C ARG A 132 7.72 5.26 -0.59
N ASN A 133 7.33 6.07 0.40
CA ASN A 133 7.98 6.07 1.71
C ASN A 133 7.46 4.94 2.62
N ILE A 134 6.38 4.28 2.25
CA ILE A 134 5.81 3.18 3.02
C ILE A 134 6.44 1.86 2.57
N LYS A 135 7.21 1.26 3.48
CA LYS A 135 7.84 -0.05 3.31
C LYS A 135 6.97 -1.14 3.91
N ILE A 136 6.63 -2.14 3.14
CA ILE A 136 5.83 -3.30 3.56
C ILE A 136 6.62 -4.57 3.31
N ALA A 137 6.99 -5.29 4.36
CA ALA A 137 7.60 -6.59 4.23
C ALA A 137 6.54 -7.65 3.87
N VAL A 138 6.75 -8.38 2.79
CA VAL A 138 5.99 -9.57 2.42
C VAL A 138 6.79 -10.78 2.88
N ILE A 139 6.49 -11.24 4.10
CA ILE A 139 7.19 -12.38 4.73
C ILE A 139 6.43 -13.65 4.32
N ASP A 140 6.91 -14.34 3.27
CA ASP A 140 6.13 -15.39 2.60
C ASP A 140 7.04 -16.35 1.78
N THR A 141 6.55 -16.87 0.65
CA THR A 141 7.27 -17.77 -0.28
C THR A 141 8.22 -17.03 -1.24
N GLY A 142 8.46 -15.73 -1.01
CA GLY A 142 9.13 -14.82 -1.93
C GLY A 142 8.13 -14.03 -2.77
N VAL A 143 8.62 -13.24 -3.72
CA VAL A 143 7.80 -12.48 -4.69
C VAL A 143 8.46 -12.57 -6.07
N ASP A 144 7.68 -12.76 -7.13
CA ASP A 144 8.15 -12.53 -8.50
C ASP A 144 8.35 -11.02 -8.71
N TYR A 145 9.48 -10.51 -8.20
CA TYR A 145 9.83 -9.09 -8.25
C TYR A 145 10.11 -8.57 -9.68
N SER A 146 10.10 -9.48 -10.67
CA SER A 146 10.15 -9.14 -12.09
C SER A 146 8.77 -9.06 -12.75
N HIS A 147 7.69 -9.33 -12.00
CA HIS A 147 6.34 -9.27 -12.52
C HIS A 147 6.00 -7.85 -13.00
N PRO A 148 5.50 -7.65 -14.24
CA PRO A 148 5.27 -6.31 -14.80
C PRO A 148 4.30 -5.44 -14.00
N ASP A 149 3.41 -6.05 -13.22
CA ASP A 149 2.47 -5.37 -12.34
C ASP A 149 3.02 -5.06 -10.94
N LEU A 150 4.22 -5.56 -10.60
CA LEU A 150 4.81 -5.38 -9.27
C LEU A 150 6.11 -4.59 -9.30
N ILE A 151 6.89 -4.70 -10.37
CA ILE A 151 8.27 -4.22 -10.46
C ILE A 151 8.46 -2.75 -10.05
N GLU A 152 7.48 -1.89 -10.32
CA GLU A 152 7.55 -0.47 -9.97
C GLU A 152 7.43 -0.21 -8.46
N ASN A 153 6.81 -1.15 -7.72
CA ASN A 153 6.58 -1.06 -6.28
C ASN A 153 7.49 -1.98 -5.47
N MET A 154 8.45 -2.64 -6.13
CA MET A 154 9.45 -3.43 -5.42
C MET A 154 10.51 -2.51 -4.82
N TRP A 155 10.79 -2.74 -3.54
CA TRP A 155 11.88 -2.07 -2.85
C TRP A 155 13.24 -2.44 -3.44
N LYS A 156 14.17 -1.52 -3.32
CA LYS A 156 15.57 -1.74 -3.65
C LYS A 156 16.46 -1.23 -2.53
N ASN A 157 17.32 -2.10 -1.99
CA ASN A 157 18.38 -1.66 -1.11
C ASN A 157 19.35 -0.78 -1.91
N GLN A 158 19.34 0.52 -1.64
CA GLN A 158 20.13 1.48 -2.42
C GLN A 158 21.62 1.41 -2.09
N ALA A 159 21.98 0.97 -0.89
CA ALA A 159 23.37 0.75 -0.53
C ALA A 159 23.97 -0.38 -1.37
N GLU A 160 23.30 -1.53 -1.38
CA GLU A 160 23.72 -2.70 -2.15
C GLU A 160 23.63 -2.46 -3.67
N LEU A 161 22.57 -1.82 -4.16
CA LEU A 161 22.38 -1.53 -5.58
C LEU A 161 23.50 -0.65 -6.16
N ASN A 162 24.02 0.28 -5.37
CA ASN A 162 25.07 1.22 -5.76
C ASN A 162 26.44 0.87 -5.17
N GLY A 163 26.50 -0.22 -4.42
CA GLY A 163 27.67 -0.71 -3.72
C GLY A 163 28.59 -1.60 -4.57
N GLN A 164 29.36 -2.43 -3.92
CA GLN A 164 30.32 -3.33 -4.53
C GLN A 164 29.79 -4.77 -4.52
N GLU A 165 29.67 -5.41 -5.67
CA GLU A 165 29.24 -6.80 -5.78
C GLU A 165 30.05 -7.74 -4.86
N GLY A 166 29.35 -8.55 -4.08
CA GLY A 166 29.91 -9.50 -3.12
C GLY A 166 30.32 -8.88 -1.78
N VAL A 167 29.92 -7.65 -1.50
CA VAL A 167 30.17 -6.93 -0.24
C VAL A 167 28.83 -6.56 0.38
N ASP A 168 28.74 -6.63 1.69
CA ASP A 168 27.64 -6.09 2.51
C ASP A 168 27.94 -4.59 2.73
N ASP A 169 27.39 -3.72 1.86
CA ASP A 169 27.73 -2.30 1.82
C ASP A 169 27.02 -1.48 2.91
N ASP A 170 25.91 -1.97 3.46
CA ASP A 170 25.19 -1.31 4.55
C ASP A 170 25.45 -1.93 5.93
N GLY A 171 26.17 -3.07 5.99
CA GLY A 171 26.57 -3.72 7.22
C GLY A 171 25.44 -4.43 7.96
N ASN A 172 24.37 -4.80 7.24
CA ASN A 172 23.19 -5.46 7.82
C ASN A 172 23.36 -6.98 7.99
N GLY A 173 24.42 -7.56 7.46
CA GLY A 173 24.75 -8.99 7.50
C GLY A 173 24.27 -9.79 6.29
N TYR A 174 23.75 -9.13 5.24
CA TYR A 174 23.18 -9.75 4.05
C TYR A 174 23.79 -9.16 2.78
N ILE A 175 24.71 -9.88 2.16
CA ILE A 175 25.48 -9.44 0.99
C ILE A 175 24.56 -9.34 -0.24
N ASP A 176 24.63 -8.20 -0.96
CA ASP A 176 23.89 -7.94 -2.20
C ASP A 176 22.36 -8.14 -2.07
N ASP A 177 21.76 -7.84 -0.93
CA ASP A 177 20.31 -8.00 -0.66
C ASP A 177 19.43 -6.95 -1.37
N ILE A 178 19.76 -6.64 -2.62
CA ILE A 178 19.15 -5.58 -3.43
C ILE A 178 17.61 -5.67 -3.46
N ASN A 179 17.05 -6.89 -3.49
CA ASN A 179 15.60 -7.10 -3.58
C ASN A 179 14.96 -7.59 -2.27
N GLY A 180 15.72 -7.77 -1.20
CA GLY A 180 15.37 -8.53 -0.02
C GLY A 180 16.16 -9.83 0.08
N TRP A 181 15.66 -10.83 0.83
CA TRP A 181 16.46 -12.01 1.15
C TRP A 181 15.66 -13.32 1.12
N ASP A 182 16.32 -14.41 0.68
CA ASP A 182 15.83 -15.80 0.80
C ASP A 182 16.47 -16.48 2.04
N PHE A 183 15.70 -16.63 3.10
CA PHE A 183 16.11 -17.33 4.34
C PHE A 183 16.03 -18.86 4.22
N VAL A 184 15.49 -19.40 3.13
CA VAL A 184 15.46 -20.85 2.85
C VAL A 184 16.79 -21.30 2.25
N SER A 185 17.22 -20.60 1.19
CA SER A 185 18.48 -20.86 0.48
C SER A 185 19.65 -20.11 1.13
N ASN A 186 19.39 -19.10 1.95
CA ASN A 186 20.33 -18.16 2.53
C ASN A 186 21.12 -17.40 1.45
N ASP A 187 20.39 -16.77 0.53
CA ASP A 187 20.94 -15.98 -0.55
C ASP A 187 20.09 -14.73 -0.85
N ASN A 188 20.55 -13.91 -1.78
CA ASN A 188 19.95 -12.63 -2.15
C ASN A 188 18.87 -12.72 -3.27
N ASP A 189 18.34 -13.91 -3.54
CA ASP A 189 17.30 -14.14 -4.54
C ASP A 189 15.96 -14.59 -3.94
N PRO A 190 15.14 -13.68 -3.39
CA PRO A 190 13.84 -14.01 -2.83
C PRO A 190 12.76 -14.26 -3.89
N MET A 191 13.14 -14.83 -5.05
CA MET A 191 12.21 -15.16 -6.12
C MET A 191 11.20 -16.21 -5.69
N ASP A 192 9.94 -16.01 -6.05
CA ASP A 192 8.84 -16.87 -5.65
C ASP A 192 8.66 -18.08 -6.59
N GLY A 193 9.06 -19.24 -6.14
CA GLY A 193 8.84 -20.50 -6.83
C GLY A 193 7.47 -21.16 -6.55
N ASN A 194 6.70 -20.64 -5.58
CA ASN A 194 5.37 -21.12 -5.20
C ASN A 194 4.25 -20.31 -5.89
N GLY A 195 4.28 -18.99 -5.74
CA GLY A 195 3.31 -18.02 -6.23
C GLY A 195 2.41 -17.43 -5.15
N HIS A 196 2.49 -17.90 -3.90
CA HIS A 196 1.65 -17.41 -2.80
C HIS A 196 2.04 -15.99 -2.38
N GLY A 197 3.34 -15.73 -2.14
CA GLY A 197 3.81 -14.40 -1.76
C GLY A 197 3.65 -13.38 -2.89
N THR A 198 3.85 -13.79 -4.16
CA THR A 198 3.54 -12.94 -5.33
C THR A 198 2.08 -12.54 -5.36
N HIS A 199 1.17 -13.47 -4.99
CA HIS A 199 -0.25 -13.17 -4.91
C HIS A 199 -0.56 -12.15 -3.82
N CYS A 200 0.02 -12.31 -2.63
CA CYS A 200 -0.12 -11.38 -1.52
C CYS A 200 0.43 -9.98 -1.90
N ALA A 201 1.60 -9.91 -2.52
CA ALA A 201 2.19 -8.65 -2.98
C ALA A 201 1.26 -7.89 -3.95
N GLY A 202 0.64 -8.58 -4.90
CA GLY A 202 -0.29 -7.94 -5.85
C GLY A 202 -1.56 -7.39 -5.21
N VAL A 203 -2.06 -8.04 -4.16
CA VAL A 203 -3.19 -7.51 -3.38
C VAL A 203 -2.80 -6.22 -2.67
N ILE A 204 -1.59 -6.15 -2.11
CA ILE A 204 -1.09 -4.95 -1.43
C ILE A 204 -0.90 -3.82 -2.43
N ALA A 205 -0.06 -4.02 -3.45
CA ALA A 205 0.43 -2.93 -4.28
C ALA A 205 0.80 -3.35 -5.71
N ALA A 206 -0.08 -4.06 -6.43
CA ALA A 206 0.04 -4.10 -7.88
C ALA A 206 -0.11 -2.69 -8.44
N SER A 207 0.78 -2.30 -9.37
CA SER A 207 0.86 -0.95 -9.92
C SER A 207 -0.38 -0.62 -10.75
N HIS A 208 -0.89 0.62 -10.65
CA HIS A 208 -1.97 1.08 -11.53
C HIS A 208 -1.35 1.59 -12.86
N ASN A 209 -1.04 0.68 -13.77
CA ASN A 209 -0.14 0.92 -14.90
C ASN A 209 -0.73 0.55 -16.29
N ASN A 210 -2.02 0.27 -16.38
CA ASN A 210 -2.75 -0.23 -17.56
C ASN A 210 -2.38 -1.69 -17.94
N ILE A 211 -1.86 -2.45 -16.98
CA ILE A 211 -1.55 -3.87 -17.13
C ILE A 211 -2.31 -4.62 -16.03
N GLY A 212 -2.85 -5.82 -16.34
CA GLY A 212 -3.41 -6.75 -15.37
C GLY A 212 -4.38 -6.14 -14.35
N ILE A 213 -3.93 -5.92 -13.12
CA ILE A 213 -4.75 -5.65 -11.94
C ILE A 213 -4.32 -4.39 -11.18
N ARG A 214 -5.06 -4.06 -10.09
CA ARG A 214 -4.70 -3.02 -9.12
C ARG A 214 -4.46 -3.59 -7.75
N GLY A 215 -3.40 -3.14 -7.09
CA GLY A 215 -3.25 -3.27 -5.64
C GLY A 215 -4.03 -2.19 -4.90
N LEU A 216 -4.20 -2.36 -3.59
CA LEU A 216 -4.79 -1.32 -2.74
C LEU A 216 -3.97 -0.04 -2.74
N MET A 217 -2.65 -0.17 -2.67
CA MET A 217 -1.73 0.95 -2.84
C MET A 217 -1.25 1.01 -4.30
N ARG A 218 -1.41 2.17 -4.94
CA ARG A 218 -0.80 2.43 -6.24
C ARG A 218 0.71 2.54 -6.16
N GLU A 219 1.21 3.13 -5.06
CA GLU A 219 2.63 3.35 -4.81
C GLU A 219 2.99 2.86 -3.40
N ALA A 220 4.01 2.00 -3.30
CA ALA A 220 4.57 1.47 -2.06
C ALA A 220 6.02 1.02 -2.30
N GLN A 221 6.68 0.55 -1.24
CA GLN A 221 7.91 -0.23 -1.34
C GLN A 221 7.66 -1.61 -0.70
N MET A 222 7.51 -2.64 -1.53
CA MET A 222 7.33 -4.01 -1.06
C MET A 222 8.67 -4.73 -0.99
N ILE A 223 8.96 -5.34 0.15
CA ILE A 223 10.21 -6.05 0.41
C ILE A 223 9.92 -7.56 0.49
N PRO A 224 10.36 -8.36 -0.48
CA PRO A 224 10.26 -9.81 -0.42
C PRO A 224 11.18 -10.41 0.65
N LEU A 225 10.60 -11.15 1.59
CA LEU A 225 11.36 -11.91 2.58
C LEU A 225 10.90 -13.37 2.52
N LYS A 226 11.69 -14.18 1.80
CA LYS A 226 11.35 -15.58 1.55
C LYS A 226 11.83 -16.46 2.68
N PHE A 227 10.91 -16.87 3.58
CA PHE A 227 11.22 -17.89 4.61
C PHE A 227 10.42 -19.18 4.41
N LEU A 228 9.41 -19.15 3.54
CA LEU A 228 8.70 -20.34 3.09
C LEU A 228 9.31 -20.83 1.79
N ALA A 229 9.64 -22.10 1.74
CA ALA A 229 10.11 -22.78 0.53
C ALA A 229 8.99 -22.89 -0.52
N ASP A 230 9.32 -23.35 -1.72
CA ASP A 230 8.38 -23.47 -2.84
C ASP A 230 7.23 -24.47 -2.59
N ASN A 231 7.38 -25.35 -1.61
CA ASN A 231 6.31 -26.25 -1.13
C ASN A 231 5.36 -25.56 -0.10
N GLY A 232 5.61 -24.30 0.25
CA GLY A 232 4.83 -23.53 1.21
C GLY A 232 5.19 -23.78 2.68
N SER A 233 6.27 -24.47 2.99
CA SER A 233 6.71 -24.74 4.36
C SER A 233 7.95 -23.94 4.73
N GLY A 234 8.02 -23.47 5.97
CA GLY A 234 9.17 -22.75 6.52
C GLY A 234 9.50 -23.21 7.94
N THR A 235 10.62 -22.72 8.47
CA THR A 235 11.09 -23.02 9.81
C THR A 235 10.87 -21.85 10.75
N LEU A 236 10.82 -22.12 12.06
CA LEU A 236 10.81 -21.08 13.07
C LEU A 236 12.05 -20.15 12.96
N GLU A 237 13.23 -20.74 12.70
CA GLU A 237 14.46 -19.98 12.48
C GLU A 237 14.33 -19.00 11.32
N GLY A 238 13.79 -19.46 10.17
CA GLY A 238 13.56 -18.61 9.01
C GLY A 238 12.59 -17.47 9.30
N ALA A 239 11.49 -17.75 10.03
CA ALA A 239 10.54 -16.72 10.44
C ALA A 239 11.17 -15.66 11.35
N ILE A 240 11.95 -16.08 12.36
CA ILE A 240 12.67 -15.17 13.26
C ILE A 240 13.62 -14.28 12.48
N LYS A 241 14.44 -14.85 11.60
CA LYS A 241 15.40 -14.12 10.78
C LYS A 241 14.70 -13.11 9.86
N ALA A 242 13.58 -13.49 9.22
CA ALA A 242 12.82 -12.63 8.34
C ALA A 242 12.18 -11.44 9.08
N ILE A 243 11.62 -11.68 10.27
CA ILE A 243 11.04 -10.62 11.10
C ILE A 243 12.14 -9.68 11.61
N SER A 244 13.27 -10.23 12.11
CA SER A 244 14.39 -9.41 12.56
C SER A 244 14.99 -8.57 11.44
N TYR A 245 15.16 -9.13 10.23
CA TYR A 245 15.58 -8.38 9.04
C TYR A 245 14.63 -7.23 8.75
N ALA A 246 13.31 -7.50 8.69
CA ALA A 246 12.29 -6.47 8.42
C ALA A 246 12.31 -5.35 9.47
N THR A 247 12.53 -5.70 10.76
CA THR A 247 12.68 -4.74 11.86
C THR A 247 13.91 -3.86 11.64
N ASN A 248 15.05 -4.46 11.31
CA ASN A 248 16.33 -3.75 11.14
C ASN A 248 16.31 -2.76 9.96
N ILE A 249 15.67 -3.10 8.83
CA ILE A 249 15.54 -2.19 7.67
C ILE A 249 14.43 -1.14 7.85
N GLY A 250 13.72 -1.17 8.97
CA GLY A 250 12.72 -0.18 9.36
C GLY A 250 11.49 -0.19 8.46
N VAL A 251 10.83 -1.35 8.31
CA VAL A 251 9.51 -1.40 7.65
C VAL A 251 8.44 -0.81 8.56
N GLN A 252 7.34 -0.36 8.00
CA GLN A 252 6.19 0.07 8.77
C GLN A 252 5.19 -1.05 9.01
N ILE A 253 5.11 -2.01 8.08
CA ILE A 253 4.14 -3.09 8.11
C ILE A 253 4.82 -4.40 7.71
N MET A 254 4.56 -5.47 8.47
CA MET A 254 4.86 -6.85 8.11
C MET A 254 3.56 -7.56 7.72
N SER A 255 3.45 -8.02 6.48
CA SER A 255 2.30 -8.79 5.97
C SER A 255 2.63 -10.28 6.06
N ASN A 256 1.91 -11.01 6.95
CA ASN A 256 2.22 -12.37 7.37
C ASN A 256 1.06 -13.31 7.05
N SER A 257 1.08 -13.86 5.83
CA SER A 257 0.02 -14.73 5.33
C SER A 257 0.28 -16.22 5.63
N TRP A 258 0.82 -16.50 6.80
CA TRP A 258 1.23 -17.84 7.27
C TRP A 258 0.87 -18.07 8.73
N GLY A 259 0.96 -19.33 9.17
CA GLY A 259 0.72 -19.75 10.55
C GLY A 259 0.68 -21.26 10.65
N GLY A 260 0.37 -21.79 11.84
CA GLY A 260 0.14 -23.23 12.06
C GLY A 260 1.12 -23.92 12.97
N GLY A 261 2.04 -23.21 13.61
CA GLY A 261 2.86 -23.70 14.71
C GLY A 261 2.13 -23.67 16.06
N GLY A 262 2.69 -24.32 17.08
CA GLY A 262 2.34 -24.10 18.47
C GLY A 262 2.89 -22.77 18.98
N PHE A 263 2.62 -22.45 20.25
CA PHE A 263 3.23 -21.29 20.90
C PHE A 263 4.77 -21.43 20.88
N SER A 264 5.43 -20.35 20.49
CA SER A 264 6.89 -20.21 20.53
C SER A 264 7.25 -18.90 21.21
N GLN A 265 7.99 -18.97 22.31
CA GLN A 265 8.48 -17.79 23.00
C GLN A 265 9.44 -16.98 22.10
N ALA A 266 10.33 -17.63 21.37
CA ALA A 266 11.27 -16.95 20.48
C ALA A 266 10.57 -16.18 19.34
N LEU A 267 9.45 -16.71 18.83
CA LEU A 267 8.64 -15.98 17.83
C LEU A 267 7.88 -14.81 18.47
N TYR A 268 7.37 -15.00 19.69
CA TYR A 268 6.75 -13.92 20.45
C TYR A 268 7.75 -12.77 20.68
N ASP A 269 8.94 -13.07 21.18
CA ASP A 269 9.97 -12.10 21.53
C ASP A 269 10.39 -11.24 20.32
N VAL A 270 10.56 -11.84 19.14
CA VAL A 270 10.96 -11.09 17.93
C VAL A 270 9.82 -10.23 17.37
N ILE A 271 8.57 -10.65 17.56
CA ILE A 271 7.40 -9.80 17.19
C ILE A 271 7.23 -8.67 18.21
N GLU A 272 7.52 -8.91 19.50
CA GLU A 272 7.54 -7.87 20.52
C GLU A 272 8.66 -6.85 20.27
N GLU A 273 9.83 -7.29 19.78
CA GLU A 273 10.89 -6.37 19.31
C GLU A 273 10.38 -5.47 18.17
N ALA A 274 9.70 -6.03 17.17
CA ALA A 274 9.07 -5.24 16.11
C ALA A 274 7.99 -4.28 16.63
N GLN A 275 7.22 -4.66 17.67
CA GLN A 275 6.29 -3.79 18.36
C GLN A 275 6.98 -2.58 18.99
N ASN A 276 8.11 -2.81 19.67
CA ASN A 276 8.86 -1.74 20.32
C ASN A 276 9.43 -0.72 19.31
N GLU A 277 9.65 -1.15 18.05
CA GLU A 277 10.01 -0.29 16.92
C GLU A 277 8.79 0.34 16.22
N GLY A 278 7.57 0.11 16.72
CA GLY A 278 6.34 0.69 16.19
C GLY A 278 5.83 0.04 14.92
N ILE A 279 6.24 -1.19 14.61
CA ILE A 279 5.91 -1.90 13.36
C ILE A 279 4.62 -2.70 13.53
N LEU A 280 3.67 -2.53 12.62
CA LEU A 280 2.46 -3.35 12.57
C LEU A 280 2.73 -4.75 11.99
N PHE A 281 2.21 -5.76 12.68
CA PHE A 281 2.29 -7.16 12.28
C PHE A 281 0.91 -7.68 11.89
N VAL A 282 0.60 -7.70 10.59
CA VAL A 282 -0.69 -8.17 10.08
C VAL A 282 -0.62 -9.66 9.82
N ALA A 283 -1.47 -10.46 10.47
CA ALA A 283 -1.39 -11.91 10.49
C ALA A 283 -2.69 -12.59 10.06
N ALA A 284 -2.56 -13.66 9.27
CA ALA A 284 -3.68 -14.49 8.87
C ALA A 284 -4.22 -15.32 10.05
N ALA A 285 -5.53 -15.23 10.34
CA ALA A 285 -6.16 -15.92 11.47
C ALA A 285 -6.15 -17.47 11.32
N GLY A 286 -6.00 -17.99 10.09
CA GLY A 286 -5.97 -19.42 9.79
C GLY A 286 -7.18 -19.94 9.02
N ASN A 287 -7.05 -21.14 8.43
CA ASN A 287 -8.01 -21.71 7.48
C ASN A 287 -8.63 -23.04 7.94
N SER A 288 -8.67 -23.30 9.24
CA SER A 288 -9.12 -24.58 9.84
C SER A 288 -10.55 -24.54 10.37
N ARG A 289 -11.30 -23.45 10.21
CA ARG A 289 -12.65 -23.20 10.78
C ARG A 289 -12.66 -23.18 12.31
N ASN A 290 -11.51 -22.96 12.92
CA ASN A 290 -11.33 -22.99 14.36
C ASN A 290 -11.84 -21.70 15.02
N ASP A 291 -12.32 -21.85 16.23
CA ASP A 291 -12.52 -20.78 17.18
C ASP A 291 -11.15 -20.50 17.87
N ASN A 292 -10.50 -19.41 17.47
CA ASN A 292 -9.18 -19.05 17.98
C ASN A 292 -9.21 -18.59 19.45
N ASP A 293 -10.39 -18.23 19.97
CA ASP A 293 -10.58 -17.95 21.41
C ASP A 293 -10.44 -19.24 22.26
N LYS A 294 -10.60 -20.43 21.63
CA LYS A 294 -10.45 -21.73 22.29
C LYS A 294 -9.19 -22.47 21.87
N TRP A 295 -8.81 -22.33 20.61
CA TRP A 295 -7.70 -23.04 19.99
C TRP A 295 -6.82 -22.05 19.25
N ALA A 296 -5.86 -21.49 19.98
CA ALA A 296 -4.97 -20.47 19.47
C ALA A 296 -4.27 -20.87 18.17
N SER A 297 -4.13 -19.91 17.26
CA SER A 297 -3.44 -20.05 15.97
C SER A 297 -2.33 -19.01 15.88
N TYR A 298 -1.08 -19.43 16.00
CA TYR A 298 0.07 -18.53 16.01
C TYR A 298 0.63 -18.31 14.59
N PRO A 299 1.12 -17.07 14.33
CA PRO A 299 1.35 -15.93 15.23
C PRO A 299 0.10 -15.06 15.50
N ALA A 300 -1.02 -15.27 14.82
CA ALA A 300 -2.19 -14.38 14.85
C ALA A 300 -2.83 -14.18 16.23
N THR A 301 -2.58 -15.08 17.19
CA THR A 301 -3.17 -15.04 18.55
C THR A 301 -2.16 -14.79 19.67
N TYR A 302 -0.96 -14.28 19.36
CA TYR A 302 -0.10 -13.73 20.41
C TYR A 302 -0.74 -12.47 20.98
N ASP A 303 -0.59 -12.31 22.30
CA ASP A 303 -1.07 -11.13 23.02
C ASP A 303 -0.04 -10.00 22.90
N LEU A 304 -0.03 -9.37 21.71
CA LEU A 304 0.82 -8.24 21.35
C LEU A 304 -0.01 -7.18 20.64
N ASP A 305 0.15 -5.92 21.05
CA ASP A 305 -0.68 -4.81 20.60
C ASP A 305 -0.48 -4.46 19.12
N ASN A 306 0.69 -4.76 18.53
CA ASN A 306 0.99 -4.52 17.14
C ASN A 306 0.41 -5.57 16.17
N ILE A 307 -0.13 -6.67 16.70
CA ILE A 307 -0.73 -7.72 15.86
C ILE A 307 -2.14 -7.32 15.45
N ILE A 308 -2.44 -7.48 14.16
CA ILE A 308 -3.78 -7.41 13.60
C ILE A 308 -4.12 -8.76 12.98
N SER A 309 -4.97 -9.52 13.64
CA SER A 309 -5.43 -10.84 13.22
C SER A 309 -6.58 -10.74 12.24
N VAL A 310 -6.42 -11.30 11.02
CA VAL A 310 -7.34 -11.08 9.92
C VAL A 310 -8.06 -12.37 9.52
N GLY A 311 -9.39 -12.38 9.66
CA GLY A 311 -10.28 -13.41 9.12
C GLY A 311 -10.68 -13.16 7.67
N ALA A 312 -11.17 -14.19 6.98
CA ALA A 312 -11.61 -14.11 5.58
C ALA A 312 -13.13 -14.02 5.45
N SER A 313 -13.62 -13.06 4.65
CA SER A 313 -15.04 -12.95 4.23
C SER A 313 -15.22 -13.37 2.77
N ASP A 314 -16.46 -13.73 2.41
CA ASP A 314 -16.89 -14.02 1.04
C ASP A 314 -17.54 -12.79 0.38
N GLY A 315 -17.77 -12.84 -0.93
CA GLY A 315 -18.40 -11.77 -1.68
C GLY A 315 -19.88 -11.52 -1.38
N LYS A 316 -20.47 -12.21 -0.40
CA LYS A 316 -21.80 -11.97 0.15
C LYS A 316 -21.78 -11.31 1.52
N GLY A 317 -20.58 -10.99 2.03
CA GLY A 317 -20.38 -10.40 3.34
C GLY A 317 -20.49 -11.40 4.50
N ASN A 318 -20.36 -12.70 4.25
CA ASN A 318 -20.32 -13.72 5.28
C ASN A 318 -18.88 -14.12 5.60
N LYS A 319 -18.68 -14.67 6.80
CA LYS A 319 -17.43 -15.36 7.14
C LYS A 319 -17.20 -16.52 6.15
N ALA A 320 -16.02 -16.57 5.52
CA ALA A 320 -15.65 -17.69 4.66
C ALA A 320 -15.70 -19.01 5.43
N ARG A 321 -16.17 -20.08 4.76
CA ARG A 321 -16.37 -21.39 5.43
C ARG A 321 -15.11 -21.95 6.08
N PHE A 322 -13.96 -21.70 5.47
CA PHE A 322 -12.66 -22.18 5.97
C PHE A 322 -12.07 -21.27 7.05
N SER A 323 -12.47 -19.98 7.12
CA SER A 323 -11.83 -19.00 7.99
C SER A 323 -11.94 -19.38 9.46
N ASN A 324 -10.82 -19.32 10.14
CA ASN A 324 -10.80 -19.22 11.59
C ASN A 324 -11.51 -17.94 12.03
N TYR A 325 -11.93 -17.91 13.28
CA TYR A 325 -12.66 -16.82 13.90
C TYR A 325 -12.36 -16.77 15.40
N GLY A 326 -12.72 -15.69 16.04
CA GLY A 326 -12.57 -15.53 17.48
C GLY A 326 -13.07 -14.13 17.85
N LYS A 327 -13.97 -14.07 18.83
CA LYS A 327 -14.59 -12.81 19.21
C LYS A 327 -13.64 -11.87 19.95
N THR A 328 -12.54 -12.42 20.46
CA THR A 328 -11.51 -11.67 21.19
C THR A 328 -10.13 -11.77 20.53
N THR A 329 -9.90 -12.76 19.67
CA THR A 329 -8.59 -13.08 19.07
C THR A 329 -8.50 -12.84 17.57
N VAL A 330 -9.62 -12.57 16.88
CA VAL A 330 -9.64 -12.13 15.48
C VAL A 330 -10.13 -10.69 15.45
N ASP A 331 -9.27 -9.78 15.02
CA ASP A 331 -9.56 -8.35 15.08
C ASP A 331 -10.65 -7.96 14.08
N LEU A 332 -10.49 -8.32 12.81
CA LEU A 332 -11.44 -7.96 11.75
C LEU A 332 -11.44 -8.97 10.61
N PHE A 333 -12.38 -8.83 9.69
CA PHE A 333 -12.44 -9.60 8.46
C PHE A 333 -12.10 -8.75 7.24
N ALA A 334 -11.53 -9.38 6.21
CA ALA A 334 -11.39 -8.81 4.88
C ALA A 334 -11.74 -9.82 3.79
N PRO A 335 -12.02 -9.42 2.55
CA PRO A 335 -12.25 -10.32 1.44
C PRO A 335 -11.15 -11.38 1.29
N GLY A 336 -11.51 -12.67 1.28
CA GLY A 336 -10.53 -13.76 1.23
C GLY A 336 -10.98 -14.96 0.38
N VAL A 337 -12.06 -14.84 -0.39
CA VAL A 337 -12.57 -15.95 -1.27
C VAL A 337 -12.43 -15.53 -2.72
N ASP A 338 -11.81 -16.39 -3.55
CA ASP A 338 -11.61 -16.15 -4.99
C ASP A 338 -11.00 -14.77 -5.31
N ILE A 339 -9.98 -14.38 -4.54
CA ILE A 339 -9.24 -13.13 -4.73
C ILE A 339 -8.33 -13.26 -5.94
N TYR A 340 -8.53 -12.41 -6.94
CA TYR A 340 -7.74 -12.38 -8.16
C TYR A 340 -6.55 -11.43 -8.00
N SER A 341 -5.34 -11.97 -8.20
CA SER A 341 -4.10 -11.22 -8.01
C SER A 341 -2.97 -11.76 -8.90
N THR A 342 -1.83 -11.08 -8.89
CA THR A 342 -0.58 -11.51 -9.53
C THR A 342 -0.18 -12.90 -9.05
N PHE A 343 0.55 -13.63 -9.87
CA PHE A 343 1.05 -14.95 -9.56
C PHE A 343 2.41 -15.17 -10.24
N LYS A 344 3.21 -16.12 -9.74
CA LYS A 344 4.52 -16.41 -10.30
C LYS A 344 4.52 -16.57 -11.82
N ASN A 345 5.68 -16.38 -12.44
CA ASN A 345 5.86 -16.42 -13.90
C ASN A 345 5.00 -15.38 -14.65
N LYS A 346 4.89 -14.17 -14.06
CA LYS A 346 4.18 -13.02 -14.67
C LYS A 346 2.74 -13.33 -15.03
N SER A 347 2.07 -14.16 -14.22
CA SER A 347 0.69 -14.59 -14.45
C SER A 347 -0.25 -14.07 -13.35
N TYR A 348 -1.54 -14.39 -13.47
CA TYR A 348 -2.57 -14.00 -12.52
C TYR A 348 -3.41 -15.19 -12.14
N LYS A 349 -3.89 -15.24 -10.88
CA LYS A 349 -4.64 -16.38 -10.37
C LYS A 349 -5.65 -15.96 -9.30
N LYS A 350 -6.72 -16.73 -9.15
CA LYS A 350 -7.63 -16.66 -8.00
C LYS A 350 -7.14 -17.60 -6.90
N LEU A 351 -6.98 -17.08 -5.69
CA LEU A 351 -6.74 -17.88 -4.50
C LEU A 351 -7.77 -17.56 -3.42
N SER A 352 -7.91 -18.45 -2.43
CA SER A 352 -8.81 -18.27 -1.29
C SER A 352 -8.10 -18.65 0.00
N GLY A 353 -8.23 -17.80 1.03
CA GLY A 353 -7.60 -18.00 2.33
C GLY A 353 -7.66 -16.73 3.16
N THR A 354 -7.44 -16.85 4.46
CA THR A 354 -7.11 -15.71 5.31
C THR A 354 -5.81 -15.05 4.86
N SER A 355 -4.96 -15.81 4.18
CA SER A 355 -3.75 -15.32 3.46
C SER A 355 -4.03 -14.27 2.39
N MET A 356 -5.23 -14.23 1.81
CA MET A 356 -5.63 -13.22 0.81
C MET A 356 -6.33 -12.03 1.47
N ALA A 357 -6.90 -12.24 2.64
CA ALA A 357 -7.52 -11.18 3.44
C ALA A 357 -6.46 -10.31 4.15
N THR A 358 -5.39 -10.92 4.64
CA THR A 358 -4.27 -10.26 5.33
C THR A 358 -3.63 -9.14 4.50
N PRO A 359 -3.22 -9.33 3.24
CA PRO A 359 -2.61 -8.29 2.42
C PRO A 359 -3.59 -7.15 2.08
N ILE A 360 -4.90 -7.38 2.08
CA ILE A 360 -5.89 -6.30 1.97
C ILE A 360 -5.78 -5.34 3.16
N VAL A 361 -5.71 -5.88 4.38
CA VAL A 361 -5.55 -5.08 5.58
C VAL A 361 -4.20 -4.38 5.60
N SER A 362 -3.13 -5.06 5.18
CA SER A 362 -1.79 -4.46 5.04
C SER A 362 -1.79 -3.27 4.06
N GLY A 363 -2.50 -3.39 2.93
CA GLY A 363 -2.63 -2.30 1.96
C GLY A 363 -3.46 -1.13 2.48
N ILE A 364 -4.54 -1.37 3.22
CA ILE A 364 -5.35 -0.31 3.85
C ILE A 364 -4.52 0.47 4.88
N LEU A 365 -3.78 -0.23 5.73
CA LEU A 365 -2.88 0.39 6.72
C LEU A 365 -1.79 1.22 6.01
N GLY A 366 -1.26 0.73 4.90
CA GLY A 366 -0.31 1.48 4.07
C GLY A 366 -0.90 2.77 3.51
N LEU A 367 -2.17 2.76 3.06
CA LEU A 367 -2.89 3.98 2.67
C LEU A 367 -3.08 4.95 3.84
N MET A 368 -3.47 4.46 5.02
CA MET A 368 -3.62 5.28 6.23
C MET A 368 -2.31 5.96 6.63
N MET A 369 -1.20 5.22 6.63
CA MET A 369 0.14 5.77 6.91
C MET A 369 0.60 6.76 5.83
N SER A 370 0.23 6.55 4.58
CA SER A 370 0.51 7.48 3.47
C SER A 370 -0.19 8.82 3.66
N GLN A 371 -1.43 8.78 4.14
CA GLN A 371 -2.25 9.96 4.39
C GLN A 371 -1.77 10.71 5.65
N SER A 372 -1.40 9.99 6.70
CA SER A 372 -1.01 10.57 7.99
C SER A 372 0.19 9.85 8.59
N GLN A 373 1.37 10.49 8.49
CA GLN A 373 2.63 9.97 9.04
C GLN A 373 2.76 10.21 10.57
N SER A 374 1.79 10.87 11.18
CA SER A 374 1.84 11.21 12.61
C SER A 374 1.19 10.16 13.51
N LEU A 375 0.40 9.24 12.96
CA LEU A 375 -0.27 8.21 13.74
C LEU A 375 0.72 7.10 14.10
N ASN A 376 0.74 6.71 15.37
CA ASN A 376 1.48 5.54 15.82
C ASN A 376 0.69 4.25 15.52
N PHE A 377 1.32 3.08 15.74
CA PHE A 377 0.71 1.79 15.39
C PHE A 377 -0.56 1.47 16.18
N LEU A 378 -0.69 1.93 17.43
CA LEU A 378 -1.90 1.74 18.25
C LEU A 378 -3.06 2.56 17.70
N GLU A 379 -2.81 3.83 17.37
CA GLU A 379 -3.82 4.73 16.76
C GLU A 379 -4.28 4.20 15.39
N LEU A 380 -3.35 3.65 14.60
CA LEU A 380 -3.68 3.01 13.33
C LEU A 380 -4.53 1.76 13.50
N LYS A 381 -4.19 0.90 14.48
CA LYS A 381 -4.97 -0.29 14.82
C LYS A 381 -6.37 0.09 15.30
N GLU A 382 -6.49 1.03 16.22
CA GLU A 382 -7.79 1.52 16.70
C GLU A 382 -8.62 2.09 15.54
N LYS A 383 -8.03 2.96 14.74
CA LYS A 383 -8.73 3.61 13.61
C LYS A 383 -9.20 2.61 12.55
N ILE A 384 -8.40 1.60 12.18
CA ILE A 384 -8.85 0.60 11.20
C ILE A 384 -9.97 -0.28 11.77
N MET A 385 -9.94 -0.58 13.07
CA MET A 385 -10.98 -1.35 13.75
C MET A 385 -12.31 -0.59 13.79
N ASP A 386 -12.28 0.70 14.14
CA ASP A 386 -13.45 1.56 14.24
C ASP A 386 -14.09 1.88 12.87
N SER A 387 -13.27 1.87 11.81
CA SER A 387 -13.69 2.15 10.43
C SER A 387 -14.34 0.98 9.71
N THR A 388 -14.50 -0.20 10.37
CA THR A 388 -15.05 -1.39 9.72
C THR A 388 -16.54 -1.27 9.38
N ASP A 389 -16.95 -1.98 8.33
CA ASP A 389 -18.36 -2.19 8.03
C ASP A 389 -18.96 -3.20 9.01
N GLN A 390 -19.93 -2.74 9.79
CA GLN A 390 -20.62 -3.59 10.74
C GLN A 390 -21.56 -4.56 10.01
N SER A 391 -21.36 -5.84 10.21
CA SER A 391 -22.19 -6.90 9.65
C SER A 391 -22.68 -7.85 10.74
N ARG A 392 -23.98 -8.11 10.79
CA ARG A 392 -24.54 -9.11 11.73
C ARG A 392 -23.94 -10.51 11.52
N SER A 393 -23.52 -10.82 10.28
CA SER A 393 -22.93 -12.10 9.94
C SER A 393 -21.46 -12.23 10.36
N LEU A 394 -20.76 -11.13 10.65
CA LEU A 394 -19.35 -11.11 11.06
C LEU A 394 -19.17 -10.75 12.53
N GLY A 395 -19.99 -9.87 13.10
CA GLY A 395 -19.84 -9.33 14.45
C GLY A 395 -19.92 -10.35 15.62
N SER A 396 -20.27 -11.62 15.35
CA SER A 396 -20.14 -12.70 16.31
C SER A 396 -18.87 -13.53 16.18
N PHE A 397 -18.00 -13.17 15.21
CA PHE A 397 -16.83 -13.96 14.82
C PHE A 397 -15.51 -13.18 14.92
N SER A 398 -15.55 -11.87 15.21
CA SER A 398 -14.39 -11.00 15.39
C SER A 398 -14.68 -9.87 16.36
N VAL A 399 -13.63 -9.14 16.75
CA VAL A 399 -13.75 -7.92 17.57
C VAL A 399 -14.50 -6.83 16.80
N ALA A 400 -14.12 -6.60 15.53
CA ALA A 400 -14.74 -5.61 14.64
C ALA A 400 -15.43 -6.28 13.44
N GLY A 401 -15.80 -5.47 12.45
CA GLY A 401 -16.52 -5.90 11.24
C GLY A 401 -15.61 -6.28 10.07
N ARG A 402 -16.02 -5.91 8.86
CA ARG A 402 -15.23 -6.04 7.64
C ARG A 402 -14.45 -4.76 7.38
N ALA A 403 -13.17 -4.90 7.00
CA ALA A 403 -12.31 -3.77 6.63
C ALA A 403 -12.94 -2.91 5.52
N ASN A 404 -12.84 -1.58 5.68
CA ASN A 404 -13.32 -0.59 4.74
C ASN A 404 -12.26 0.49 4.54
N ALA A 405 -11.71 0.58 3.33
CA ALA A 405 -10.59 1.46 3.04
C ALA A 405 -11.00 2.94 3.01
N GLU A 406 -12.20 3.26 2.49
CA GLU A 406 -12.69 4.64 2.46
C GLU A 406 -12.85 5.19 3.88
N LYS A 407 -13.56 4.46 4.75
CA LYS A 407 -13.79 4.88 6.14
C LYS A 407 -12.50 5.00 6.95
N ALA A 408 -11.53 4.14 6.67
CA ALA A 408 -10.23 4.18 7.33
C ALA A 408 -9.43 5.47 6.99
N LEU A 409 -9.74 6.11 5.87
CA LEU A 409 -9.13 7.35 5.41
C LEU A 409 -9.94 8.62 5.75
N GLN A 410 -11.15 8.48 6.25
CA GLN A 410 -11.99 9.57 6.76
C GLN A 410 -11.66 9.89 8.22
#